data_4eb1e2e9237c3d30ba1d5bbae2f40e4f
#
_entry.id   4eb1e2e9237c3d30ba1d5bbae2f40e4f
#
_cell.length_a   1.000
_cell.length_b   1.000
_cell.length_c   1.000
_cell.angle_alpha   90.00
_cell.angle_beta   90.00
_cell.angle_gamma   90.00
#
_symmetry.space_group_name_H-M   'P 1'
#
loop_
_entity.id
_entity.type
_entity.pdbx_description
1 polymer ?
#
loop_
_entity_poly.entity_id
_entity_poly.type
_entity_poly.pdbx_seq_one_letter_code
_entity_poly.pdbx_strand_id
1 'polypeptide(L)'
;LRAVVFQGKQSMCHIDVGYRECQALRDRTRELVEVETEQAELRAQAERLLGAMEAGDADAAAGRAAVMTSLEELAETEAALAGGNICAHYAANLREETDAFFRWLYDDVRTPEEIYAQAEEAGWCGYELLKEGMERPDLVVCNYQHLLDPQIRRQLFRWIDRTPEEVMLVFDEAHNVEGAARDHASQSLTVRTIDRAIAECEEVDDARTGAVLQLLAAVREQITAQVDVQVDATERSVLDEQWMDVPLPGRGDDPILDALRATEAVPAVAATVELALQIGGNLDAAYDRAYQRGETSTRQTSPTLTVAGFLDQQLAAEADPYRLPVGGIRHDPGADAATHRLELFTTIPASVTRPLFAEVGATVLMSATMRPFDVTAEVLGMPDAVQLSYPMRFDPDRRRTLTVGTPALFQAERRNPETQATITTVLADAIGYTPGRSLLFFPSYAEADRYAGQLRGELERPVLVDGAGVQTQPLRETFLETAEAVLCTSLWGTLTEGVSFDDDAARLVAVVGVPYPHLSERRRLVQAAYDAAVSHDPDAGWRYAVEIPTVRRIRQALGRIIRGPDDYGVRLLVDERYTRAGMTMGQYAVRGSFPQHERAEMIDVDPTKVRFAVRTFFTECDGYPDGPPPIDG
;
A
#
# COMPACT_ATOMS: atom_id res chain seq x y z
N LEU A 1 -6.42 22.62 -18.79
CA LEU A 1 -5.92 21.32 -18.31
C LEU A 1 -7.12 20.53 -17.80
N ARG A 2 -7.37 19.35 -18.34
CA ARG A 2 -8.38 18.43 -17.82
C ARG A 2 -7.69 17.46 -16.87
N ALA A 3 -8.24 17.29 -15.68
CA ALA A 3 -7.70 16.37 -14.69
C ALA A 3 -8.78 15.40 -14.23
N VAL A 4 -8.38 14.18 -13.90
CA VAL A 4 -9.24 13.17 -13.29
C VAL A 4 -8.51 12.48 -12.14
N VAL A 5 -9.22 12.24 -11.05
CA VAL A 5 -8.75 11.43 -9.94
C VAL A 5 -9.34 10.03 -10.09
N PHE A 6 -8.47 9.05 -10.37
CA PHE A 6 -8.86 7.67 -10.61
C PHE A 6 -8.59 6.80 -9.37
N GLN A 7 -9.64 6.20 -8.83
CA GLN A 7 -9.54 5.24 -7.74
C GLN A 7 -9.83 3.80 -8.21
N GLY A 8 -9.38 2.84 -7.40
CA GLY A 8 -9.66 1.44 -7.65
C GLY A 8 -11.15 1.13 -7.59
N LYS A 9 -11.55 0.07 -8.31
CA LYS A 9 -12.93 -0.36 -8.43
C LYS A 9 -13.66 -0.49 -7.08
N GLN A 10 -13.00 -0.99 -6.03
CA GLN A 10 -13.62 -1.22 -4.73
C GLN A 10 -14.19 0.06 -4.11
N SER A 11 -13.54 1.21 -4.31
CA SER A 11 -13.99 2.51 -3.82
C SER A 11 -15.10 3.15 -4.67
N MET A 12 -15.35 2.63 -5.89
CA MET A 12 -16.26 3.21 -6.89
C MET A 12 -17.44 2.29 -7.23
N CYS A 13 -17.58 1.15 -6.53
CA CYS A 13 -18.59 0.14 -6.83
C CYS A 13 -19.81 0.29 -5.91
N HIS A 14 -21.01 0.44 -6.50
CA HIS A 14 -22.28 0.58 -5.74
C HIS A 14 -22.84 -0.74 -5.22
N ILE A 15 -22.35 -1.89 -5.71
CA ILE A 15 -22.85 -3.23 -5.33
C ILE A 15 -21.84 -4.06 -4.56
N ASP A 16 -20.67 -3.48 -4.20
CA ASP A 16 -19.60 -4.08 -3.38
C ASP A 16 -19.21 -5.51 -3.79
N VAL A 17 -18.96 -5.72 -5.08
CA VAL A 17 -18.47 -7.00 -5.61
C VAL A 17 -16.97 -6.94 -5.92
N GLY A 18 -16.28 -8.09 -5.86
CA GLY A 18 -14.85 -8.21 -6.17
C GLY A 18 -14.52 -7.88 -7.64
N TYR A 19 -13.23 -7.68 -7.97
CA TYR A 19 -12.81 -7.31 -9.33
C TYR A 19 -13.22 -8.37 -10.37
N ARG A 20 -13.01 -9.67 -10.07
CA ARG A 20 -13.37 -10.78 -10.97
C ARG A 20 -14.87 -10.95 -11.12
N GLU A 21 -15.62 -10.79 -10.03
CA GLU A 21 -17.09 -10.77 -10.07
C GLU A 21 -17.60 -9.64 -10.96
N CYS A 22 -17.07 -8.44 -10.78
CA CYS A 22 -17.41 -7.31 -11.65
C CYS A 22 -17.10 -7.59 -13.12
N GLN A 23 -15.97 -8.23 -13.41
CA GLN A 23 -15.62 -8.59 -14.79
C GLN A 23 -16.66 -9.55 -15.38
N ALA A 24 -17.02 -10.61 -14.65
CA ALA A 24 -18.02 -11.58 -15.09
C ALA A 24 -19.39 -10.93 -15.30
N LEU A 25 -19.84 -10.09 -14.34
CA LEU A 25 -21.10 -9.33 -14.47
C LEU A 25 -21.08 -8.41 -15.67
N ARG A 26 -19.98 -7.71 -15.89
CA ARG A 26 -19.84 -6.74 -16.98
C ARG A 26 -19.87 -7.42 -18.35
N ASP A 27 -19.13 -8.53 -18.49
CA ASP A 27 -19.09 -9.26 -19.76
C ASP A 27 -20.48 -9.77 -20.15
N ARG A 28 -21.21 -10.37 -19.20
CA ARG A 28 -22.60 -10.81 -19.42
C ARG A 28 -23.55 -9.64 -19.67
N THR A 29 -23.42 -8.54 -18.92
CA THR A 29 -24.27 -7.35 -19.10
C THR A 29 -24.08 -6.75 -20.49
N ARG A 30 -22.84 -6.72 -20.98
CA ARG A 30 -22.54 -6.24 -22.34
C ARG A 30 -23.22 -7.12 -23.38
N GLU A 31 -23.06 -8.44 -23.27
CA GLU A 31 -23.69 -9.39 -24.18
C GLU A 31 -25.22 -9.23 -24.21
N LEU A 32 -25.85 -9.03 -23.05
CA LEU A 32 -27.29 -8.76 -22.96
C LEU A 32 -27.68 -7.48 -23.72
N VAL A 33 -26.98 -6.37 -23.51
CA VAL A 33 -27.30 -5.09 -24.14
C VAL A 33 -27.00 -5.12 -25.65
N GLU A 34 -25.98 -5.85 -26.08
CA GLU A 34 -25.70 -6.08 -27.51
C GLU A 34 -26.86 -6.81 -28.18
N VAL A 35 -27.39 -7.88 -27.55
CA VAL A 35 -28.57 -8.63 -28.05
C VAL A 35 -29.83 -7.73 -28.08
N GLU A 36 -30.08 -6.93 -27.05
CA GLU A 36 -31.16 -5.96 -27.03
C GLU A 36 -31.06 -4.94 -28.16
N THR A 37 -29.87 -4.46 -28.44
CA THR A 37 -29.59 -3.49 -29.49
C THR A 37 -29.81 -4.11 -30.86
N GLU A 38 -29.29 -5.31 -31.12
CA GLU A 38 -29.52 -6.05 -32.38
C GLU A 38 -31.00 -6.33 -32.61
N GLN A 39 -31.74 -6.72 -31.58
CA GLN A 39 -33.20 -6.89 -31.68
C GLN A 39 -33.91 -5.59 -32.06
N ALA A 40 -33.50 -4.45 -31.48
CA ALA A 40 -34.08 -3.15 -31.81
C ALA A 40 -33.86 -2.80 -33.29
N GLU A 41 -32.64 -3.04 -33.82
CA GLU A 41 -32.30 -2.83 -35.22
C GLU A 41 -33.11 -3.75 -36.15
N LEU A 42 -33.24 -5.04 -35.81
CA LEU A 42 -34.02 -6.00 -36.58
C LEU A 42 -35.52 -5.69 -36.56
N ARG A 43 -36.08 -5.23 -35.41
CA ARG A 43 -37.46 -4.75 -35.34
C ARG A 43 -37.70 -3.57 -36.28
N ALA A 44 -36.77 -2.59 -36.27
CA ALA A 44 -36.84 -1.47 -37.23
C ALA A 44 -36.69 -1.90 -38.70
N GLN A 45 -35.90 -2.95 -38.97
CA GLN A 45 -35.81 -3.56 -40.31
C GLN A 45 -37.09 -4.27 -40.71
N ALA A 46 -37.70 -5.05 -39.78
CA ALA A 46 -38.98 -5.73 -40.03
C ALA A 46 -40.10 -4.74 -40.37
N GLU A 47 -40.14 -3.57 -39.70
CA GLU A 47 -41.10 -2.49 -39.98
C GLU A 47 -40.88 -1.89 -41.37
N ARG A 48 -39.61 -1.61 -41.76
CA ARG A 48 -39.28 -1.13 -43.14
C ARG A 48 -39.70 -2.13 -44.20
N LEU A 49 -39.46 -3.42 -43.99
CA LEU A 49 -39.86 -4.47 -44.94
C LEU A 49 -41.39 -4.62 -45.01
N LEU A 50 -42.10 -4.41 -43.89
CA LEU A 50 -43.58 -4.38 -43.90
C LEU A 50 -44.10 -3.25 -44.80
N GLY A 51 -43.54 -2.03 -44.66
CA GLY A 51 -43.90 -0.90 -45.57
C GLY A 51 -43.57 -1.18 -47.04
N ALA A 52 -42.44 -1.86 -47.34
CA ALA A 52 -42.12 -2.29 -48.72
C ALA A 52 -43.08 -3.32 -49.27
N MET A 53 -43.53 -4.28 -48.46
CA MET A 53 -44.57 -5.23 -48.84
C MET A 53 -45.89 -4.53 -49.20
N GLU A 54 -46.32 -3.55 -48.38
CA GLU A 54 -47.50 -2.74 -48.64
C GLU A 54 -47.40 -1.91 -49.91
N ALA A 55 -46.14 -1.53 -50.30
CA ALA A 55 -45.82 -0.85 -51.54
C ALA A 55 -45.73 -1.79 -52.77
N GLY A 56 -45.89 -3.12 -52.58
CA GLY A 56 -45.92 -4.11 -53.67
C GLY A 56 -44.56 -4.77 -53.98
N ASP A 57 -43.57 -4.68 -53.09
CA ASP A 57 -42.28 -5.37 -53.27
C ASP A 57 -42.42 -6.87 -52.95
N ALA A 58 -42.25 -7.73 -53.94
CA ALA A 58 -42.45 -9.17 -53.83
C ALA A 58 -41.35 -9.87 -53.01
N ASP A 59 -40.16 -9.33 -52.93
CA ASP A 59 -39.03 -9.91 -52.18
C ASP A 59 -39.03 -9.53 -50.71
N ALA A 60 -39.71 -8.47 -50.33
CA ALA A 60 -39.79 -7.97 -48.95
C ALA A 60 -40.45 -8.97 -47.99
N ALA A 61 -41.38 -9.83 -48.46
CA ALA A 61 -42.01 -10.83 -47.62
C ALA A 61 -41.04 -11.92 -47.15
N ALA A 62 -40.18 -12.41 -48.02
CA ALA A 62 -39.13 -13.39 -47.66
C ALA A 62 -38.08 -12.77 -46.72
N GLY A 63 -37.66 -11.54 -47.01
CA GLY A 63 -36.75 -10.80 -46.15
C GLY A 63 -37.32 -10.60 -44.74
N ARG A 64 -38.60 -10.21 -44.62
CA ARG A 64 -39.28 -10.05 -43.31
C ARG A 64 -39.41 -11.37 -42.55
N ALA A 65 -39.71 -12.47 -43.22
CA ALA A 65 -39.76 -13.78 -42.59
C ALA A 65 -38.42 -14.19 -41.97
N ALA A 66 -37.30 -13.97 -42.68
CA ALA A 66 -35.95 -14.22 -42.19
C ALA A 66 -35.63 -13.36 -40.95
N VAL A 67 -35.96 -12.07 -40.97
CA VAL A 67 -35.75 -11.16 -39.84
C VAL A 67 -36.59 -11.61 -38.62
N MET A 68 -37.82 -12.07 -38.80
CA MET A 68 -38.65 -12.56 -37.70
C MET A 68 -38.09 -13.84 -37.06
N THR A 69 -37.50 -14.76 -37.84
CA THR A 69 -36.80 -15.93 -37.30
C THR A 69 -35.60 -15.52 -36.47
N SER A 70 -34.77 -14.57 -36.95
CA SER A 70 -33.62 -14.05 -36.16
C SER A 70 -34.09 -13.37 -34.87
N LEU A 71 -35.22 -12.65 -34.89
CA LEU A 71 -35.79 -12.04 -33.68
C LEU A 71 -36.25 -13.08 -32.65
N GLU A 72 -36.78 -14.22 -33.08
CA GLU A 72 -37.17 -15.32 -32.18
C GLU A 72 -35.94 -15.95 -31.53
N GLU A 73 -34.89 -16.23 -32.30
CA GLU A 73 -33.62 -16.77 -31.77
C GLU A 73 -32.94 -15.80 -30.76
N LEU A 74 -32.93 -14.50 -31.08
CA LEU A 74 -32.37 -13.48 -30.17
C LEU A 74 -33.22 -13.30 -28.91
N ALA A 75 -34.55 -13.48 -28.99
CA ALA A 75 -35.43 -13.40 -27.81
C ALA A 75 -35.17 -14.55 -26.82
N GLU A 76 -34.86 -15.75 -27.32
CA GLU A 76 -34.44 -16.86 -26.46
C GLU A 76 -33.10 -16.57 -25.79
N THR A 77 -32.16 -16.01 -26.54
CA THR A 77 -30.81 -15.60 -26.04
C THR A 77 -30.93 -14.49 -24.99
N GLU A 78 -31.74 -13.45 -25.24
CA GLU A 78 -32.01 -12.37 -24.29
C GLU A 78 -32.60 -12.93 -22.98
N ALA A 79 -33.61 -13.80 -23.07
CA ALA A 79 -34.23 -14.40 -21.89
C ALA A 79 -33.21 -15.23 -21.06
N ALA A 80 -32.32 -15.97 -21.73
CA ALA A 80 -31.28 -16.74 -21.08
C ALA A 80 -30.23 -15.82 -20.40
N LEU A 81 -29.84 -14.71 -21.04
CA LEU A 81 -28.91 -13.73 -20.48
C LEU A 81 -29.54 -12.96 -19.32
N ALA A 82 -30.76 -12.49 -19.43
CA ALA A 82 -31.48 -11.74 -18.40
C ALA A 82 -31.79 -12.59 -17.15
N GLY A 83 -31.87 -13.91 -17.30
CA GLY A 83 -32.05 -14.83 -16.18
C GLY A 83 -30.84 -15.07 -15.30
N GLY A 84 -29.65 -14.55 -15.66
CA GLY A 84 -28.42 -14.68 -14.89
C GLY A 84 -28.03 -13.40 -14.13
N ASN A 85 -26.80 -13.40 -13.58
CA ASN A 85 -26.27 -12.25 -12.87
C ASN A 85 -25.81 -11.17 -13.83
N ILE A 86 -26.36 -9.96 -13.70
CA ILE A 86 -26.01 -8.76 -14.47
C ILE A 86 -25.76 -7.58 -13.53
N CYS A 87 -25.03 -6.56 -14.01
CA CYS A 87 -24.84 -5.30 -13.29
C CYS A 87 -25.79 -4.24 -13.82
N ALA A 88 -26.81 -3.85 -13.04
CA ALA A 88 -27.79 -2.84 -13.43
C ALA A 88 -27.13 -1.47 -13.72
N HIS A 89 -26.16 -1.04 -12.92
CA HIS A 89 -25.45 0.23 -13.12
C HIS A 89 -24.65 0.25 -14.42
N TYR A 90 -24.00 -0.87 -14.78
CA TYR A 90 -23.28 -0.96 -16.04
C TYR A 90 -24.23 -1.07 -17.25
N ALA A 91 -25.35 -1.76 -17.07
CA ALA A 91 -26.41 -1.80 -18.10
C ALA A 91 -26.95 -0.38 -18.39
N ALA A 92 -27.15 0.46 -17.35
CA ALA A 92 -27.54 1.84 -17.53
C ALA A 92 -26.52 2.64 -18.34
N ASN A 93 -25.21 2.51 -18.05
CA ASN A 93 -24.17 3.14 -18.85
C ASN A 93 -24.26 2.79 -20.36
N LEU A 94 -24.61 1.54 -20.68
CA LEU A 94 -24.66 1.05 -22.06
C LEU A 94 -25.95 1.43 -22.79
N ARG A 95 -27.07 1.66 -22.03
CA ARG A 95 -28.38 1.95 -22.61
C ARG A 95 -28.70 3.43 -22.70
N GLU A 96 -28.04 4.26 -21.92
CA GLU A 96 -28.34 5.68 -21.79
C GLU A 96 -27.24 6.56 -22.39
N GLU A 97 -27.60 7.81 -22.73
CA GLU A 97 -26.62 8.80 -23.16
C GLU A 97 -25.84 9.37 -21.97
N THR A 98 -24.55 9.12 -21.90
CA THR A 98 -23.66 9.50 -20.79
C THR A 98 -22.87 10.79 -21.05
N ASP A 99 -23.07 11.48 -22.17
CA ASP A 99 -22.37 12.71 -22.56
C ASP A 99 -22.51 13.83 -21.50
N ALA A 100 -23.61 13.87 -20.78
CA ALA A 100 -23.83 14.85 -19.69
C ALA A 100 -22.86 14.61 -18.53
N PHE A 101 -22.58 13.35 -18.20
CA PHE A 101 -21.61 12.99 -17.18
C PHE A 101 -20.20 13.44 -17.55
N PHE A 102 -19.77 13.23 -18.78
CA PHE A 102 -18.42 13.65 -19.23
C PHE A 102 -18.27 15.16 -19.30
N ARG A 103 -19.32 15.90 -19.66
CA ARG A 103 -19.31 17.37 -19.60
C ARG A 103 -19.15 17.86 -18.16
N TRP A 104 -19.88 17.29 -17.23
CA TRP A 104 -19.79 17.61 -15.81
C TRP A 104 -18.44 17.21 -15.22
N LEU A 105 -17.90 16.01 -15.58
CA LEU A 105 -16.63 15.50 -15.09
C LEU A 105 -15.44 16.40 -15.46
N TYR A 106 -15.45 16.98 -16.66
CA TYR A 106 -14.32 17.79 -17.17
C TYR A 106 -14.54 19.31 -17.08
N ASP A 107 -15.64 19.76 -16.51
CA ASP A 107 -15.90 21.18 -16.28
C ASP A 107 -15.10 21.70 -15.07
N ASP A 108 -14.83 20.81 -14.11
CA ASP A 108 -14.01 21.09 -12.92
C ASP A 108 -13.20 19.84 -12.50
N VAL A 109 -12.30 19.99 -11.52
CA VAL A 109 -11.61 18.86 -10.89
C VAL A 109 -12.54 18.23 -9.86
N ARG A 110 -13.01 17.02 -10.12
CA ARG A 110 -13.93 16.30 -9.25
C ARG A 110 -13.20 15.35 -8.31
N THR A 111 -13.64 15.30 -7.06
CA THR A 111 -13.18 14.30 -6.10
C THR A 111 -13.81 12.93 -6.41
N PRO A 112 -13.20 11.84 -5.98
CA PRO A 112 -13.79 10.51 -6.12
C PRO A 112 -15.18 10.37 -5.48
N GLU A 113 -15.39 11.04 -4.35
CA GLU A 113 -16.68 11.06 -3.62
C GLU A 113 -17.76 11.77 -4.43
N GLU A 114 -17.44 12.88 -5.08
CA GLU A 114 -18.37 13.59 -5.97
C GLU A 114 -18.71 12.74 -7.19
N ILE A 115 -17.72 12.05 -7.77
CA ILE A 115 -17.92 11.17 -8.92
C ILE A 115 -18.81 9.98 -8.53
N TYR A 116 -18.57 9.38 -7.35
CA TYR A 116 -19.37 8.29 -6.82
C TYR A 116 -20.83 8.72 -6.61
N ALA A 117 -21.04 9.86 -5.94
CA ALA A 117 -22.39 10.37 -5.66
C ALA A 117 -23.15 10.72 -6.94
N GLN A 118 -22.50 11.36 -7.92
CA GLN A 118 -23.11 11.69 -9.20
C GLN A 118 -23.54 10.44 -10.00
N ALA A 119 -22.68 9.40 -9.98
CA ALA A 119 -22.98 8.15 -10.65
C ALA A 119 -24.11 7.36 -9.92
N GLU A 120 -24.13 7.40 -8.58
CA GLU A 120 -25.18 6.77 -7.76
C GLU A 120 -26.54 7.41 -8.02
N GLU A 121 -26.63 8.75 -8.03
CA GLU A 121 -27.86 9.48 -8.30
C GLU A 121 -28.45 9.15 -9.69
N ALA A 122 -27.58 9.00 -10.69
CA ALA A 122 -27.99 8.65 -12.05
C ALA A 122 -28.23 7.13 -12.24
N GLY A 123 -27.86 6.29 -11.28
CA GLY A 123 -27.90 4.83 -11.40
C GLY A 123 -26.81 4.23 -12.28
N TRP A 124 -25.76 4.98 -12.60
CA TRP A 124 -24.66 4.58 -13.47
C TRP A 124 -23.51 3.90 -12.72
N CYS A 125 -22.64 3.20 -13.47
CA CYS A 125 -21.37 2.70 -12.98
C CYS A 125 -20.28 3.75 -13.16
N GLY A 126 -19.96 4.54 -12.13
CA GLY A 126 -18.94 5.59 -12.19
C GLY A 126 -17.54 5.08 -12.54
N TYR A 127 -17.18 3.87 -12.09
CA TYR A 127 -15.90 3.25 -12.40
C TYR A 127 -15.71 2.97 -13.91
N GLU A 128 -16.75 2.44 -14.58
CA GLU A 128 -16.66 2.17 -16.02
C GLU A 128 -16.74 3.46 -16.84
N LEU A 129 -17.53 4.46 -16.42
CA LEU A 129 -17.54 5.77 -17.06
C LEU A 129 -16.19 6.48 -16.95
N LEU A 130 -15.53 6.42 -15.78
CA LEU A 130 -14.18 6.96 -15.66
C LEU A 130 -13.21 6.30 -16.65
N LYS A 131 -13.24 4.98 -16.76
CA LYS A 131 -12.37 4.24 -17.70
C LYS A 131 -12.62 4.65 -19.15
N GLU A 132 -13.89 4.79 -19.53
CA GLU A 132 -14.28 5.22 -20.88
C GLU A 132 -13.80 6.65 -21.17
N GLY A 133 -13.81 7.53 -20.16
CA GLY A 133 -13.34 8.90 -20.29
C GLY A 133 -11.84 9.09 -20.21
N MET A 134 -11.04 8.08 -19.84
CA MET A 134 -9.61 8.21 -19.51
C MET A 134 -8.70 8.65 -20.69
N GLU A 135 -9.14 8.58 -21.91
CA GLU A 135 -8.40 9.09 -23.08
C GLU A 135 -8.38 10.63 -23.19
N ARG A 136 -9.30 11.31 -22.49
CA ARG A 136 -9.56 12.75 -22.63
C ARG A 136 -8.78 13.67 -21.68
N PRO A 137 -8.40 13.26 -20.45
CA PRO A 137 -7.64 14.11 -19.52
C PRO A 137 -6.20 14.31 -19.94
N ASP A 138 -5.66 15.49 -19.58
CA ASP A 138 -4.24 15.80 -19.68
C ASP A 138 -3.47 15.31 -18.44
N LEU A 139 -4.16 15.14 -17.30
CA LEU A 139 -3.61 14.69 -16.03
C LEU A 139 -4.50 13.62 -15.40
N VAL A 140 -3.90 12.48 -15.06
CA VAL A 140 -4.54 11.41 -14.30
C VAL A 140 -3.84 11.25 -12.96
N VAL A 141 -4.58 11.46 -11.87
CA VAL A 141 -4.09 11.24 -10.50
C VAL A 141 -4.57 9.86 -10.03
N CYS A 142 -3.66 8.99 -9.65
CA CYS A 142 -3.99 7.63 -9.20
C CYS A 142 -2.99 7.12 -8.16
N ASN A 143 -3.31 6.00 -7.50
CA ASN A 143 -2.43 5.35 -6.54
C ASN A 143 -1.24 4.68 -7.25
N TYR A 144 -0.09 4.56 -6.57
CA TYR A 144 1.12 3.88 -7.03
C TYR A 144 0.87 2.48 -7.58
N GLN A 145 -0.07 1.74 -7.02
CA GLN A 145 -0.46 0.40 -7.46
C GLN A 145 -0.79 0.34 -8.96
N HIS A 146 -1.43 1.38 -9.49
CA HIS A 146 -1.79 1.43 -10.91
C HIS A 146 -0.57 1.46 -11.85
N LEU A 147 0.59 1.83 -11.33
CA LEU A 147 1.84 1.89 -12.09
C LEU A 147 2.80 0.76 -11.73
N LEU A 148 2.85 0.36 -10.44
CA LEU A 148 3.79 -0.65 -9.96
C LEU A 148 3.36 -2.08 -10.28
N ASP A 149 2.05 -2.36 -10.35
CA ASP A 149 1.54 -3.64 -10.85
C ASP A 149 1.59 -3.69 -12.38
N PRO A 150 2.36 -4.60 -13.01
CA PRO A 150 2.50 -4.64 -14.46
C PRO A 150 1.21 -4.97 -15.20
N GLN A 151 0.25 -5.67 -14.59
CA GLN A 151 -1.02 -6.00 -15.22
C GLN A 151 -1.97 -4.81 -15.20
N ILE A 152 -2.09 -4.15 -14.04
CA ILE A 152 -2.91 -2.95 -13.88
C ILE A 152 -2.34 -1.82 -14.74
N ARG A 153 -1.01 -1.63 -14.77
CA ARG A 153 -0.33 -0.63 -15.62
C ARG A 153 -0.67 -0.79 -17.10
N ARG A 154 -0.58 -2.02 -17.63
CA ARG A 154 -0.94 -2.28 -19.04
C ARG A 154 -2.40 -1.95 -19.35
N GLN A 155 -3.31 -2.13 -18.38
CA GLN A 155 -4.70 -1.73 -18.55
C GLN A 155 -4.85 -0.21 -18.49
N LEU A 156 -4.18 0.46 -17.55
CA LEU A 156 -4.20 1.92 -17.45
C LEU A 156 -3.74 2.58 -18.76
N PHE A 157 -2.61 2.15 -19.33
CA PHE A 157 -2.13 2.69 -20.61
C PHE A 157 -3.12 2.46 -21.76
N ARG A 158 -3.84 1.33 -21.77
CA ARG A 158 -4.92 1.11 -22.74
C ARG A 158 -6.10 2.06 -22.54
N TRP A 159 -6.48 2.37 -21.29
CA TRP A 159 -7.60 3.28 -21.03
C TRP A 159 -7.27 4.72 -21.35
N ILE A 160 -6.03 5.15 -21.13
CA ILE A 160 -5.59 6.52 -21.51
C ILE A 160 -5.25 6.65 -23.00
N ASP A 161 -5.27 5.56 -23.75
CA ASP A 161 -4.91 5.50 -25.19
C ASP A 161 -3.57 6.18 -25.48
N ARG A 162 -2.54 5.82 -24.72
CA ARG A 162 -1.17 6.32 -24.87
C ARG A 162 -0.17 5.18 -24.76
N THR A 163 0.93 5.31 -25.50
CA THR A 163 2.09 4.45 -25.27
C THR A 163 2.87 4.93 -24.05
N PRO A 164 3.61 4.04 -23.34
CA PRO A 164 4.39 4.46 -22.18
C PRO A 164 5.32 5.64 -22.46
N GLU A 165 5.95 5.68 -23.62
CA GLU A 165 6.91 6.72 -24.04
C GLU A 165 6.26 8.11 -24.17
N GLU A 166 4.94 8.18 -24.36
CA GLU A 166 4.17 9.43 -24.43
C GLU A 166 3.76 9.97 -23.08
N VAL A 167 4.01 9.21 -21.99
CA VAL A 167 3.54 9.54 -20.64
C VAL A 167 4.69 10.03 -19.77
N MET A 168 4.44 11.10 -19.03
CA MET A 168 5.29 11.56 -17.94
C MET A 168 4.68 11.09 -16.61
N LEU A 169 5.46 10.39 -15.82
CA LEU A 169 5.10 10.00 -14.45
C LEU A 169 5.58 11.03 -13.44
N VAL A 170 4.72 11.42 -12.53
CA VAL A 170 5.05 12.25 -11.37
C VAL A 170 4.65 11.50 -10.11
N PHE A 171 5.62 11.12 -9.30
CA PHE A 171 5.41 10.47 -8.01
C PHE A 171 5.54 11.53 -6.91
N ASP A 172 4.42 11.84 -6.29
CA ASP A 172 4.41 12.66 -5.06
C ASP A 172 4.68 11.75 -3.85
N GLU A 173 5.28 12.32 -2.79
CA GLU A 173 5.78 11.58 -1.63
C GLU A 173 6.56 10.31 -2.03
N ALA A 174 7.41 10.44 -3.03
CA ALA A 174 8.11 9.34 -3.69
C ALA A 174 9.08 8.57 -2.78
N HIS A 175 9.31 9.04 -1.55
CA HIS A 175 9.99 8.26 -0.52
C HIS A 175 9.25 6.96 -0.16
N ASN A 176 7.95 6.85 -0.48
CA ASN A 176 7.13 5.65 -0.28
C ASN A 176 7.21 4.66 -1.44
N VAL A 177 7.73 5.06 -2.61
CA VAL A 177 7.79 4.19 -3.81
C VAL A 177 8.61 2.93 -3.54
N GLU A 178 9.67 3.02 -2.77
CA GLU A 178 10.49 1.86 -2.38
C GLU A 178 9.67 0.78 -1.68
N GLY A 179 8.91 1.17 -0.65
CA GLY A 179 8.05 0.25 0.09
C GLY A 179 6.95 -0.31 -0.78
N ALA A 180 6.22 0.56 -1.49
CA ALA A 180 5.13 0.17 -2.36
C ALA A 180 5.58 -0.79 -3.48
N ALA A 181 6.73 -0.54 -4.12
CA ALA A 181 7.26 -1.42 -5.16
C ALA A 181 7.65 -2.79 -4.59
N ARG A 182 8.23 -2.84 -3.40
CA ARG A 182 8.56 -4.10 -2.71
C ARG A 182 7.30 -4.89 -2.37
N ASP A 183 6.29 -4.25 -1.79
CA ASP A 183 5.06 -4.90 -1.37
C ASP A 183 4.27 -5.45 -2.56
N HIS A 184 4.18 -4.69 -3.66
CA HIS A 184 3.50 -5.13 -4.88
C HIS A 184 4.22 -6.25 -5.64
N ALA A 185 5.53 -6.33 -5.52
CA ALA A 185 6.32 -7.39 -6.15
C ALA A 185 6.36 -8.66 -5.33
N SER A 186 6.12 -8.57 -4.01
CA SER A 186 6.11 -9.71 -3.11
C SER A 186 4.77 -10.46 -3.19
N GLN A 187 4.83 -11.79 -3.20
CA GLN A 187 3.64 -12.65 -3.29
C GLN A 187 3.67 -13.72 -2.22
N SER A 188 2.51 -14.10 -1.70
CA SER A 188 2.41 -15.11 -0.66
C SER A 188 1.43 -16.22 -1.01
N LEU A 189 1.79 -17.45 -0.62
CA LEU A 189 0.99 -18.66 -0.75
C LEU A 189 0.84 -19.31 0.63
N THR A 190 -0.40 -19.50 1.09
CA THR A 190 -0.67 -20.18 2.36
C THR A 190 -0.94 -21.66 2.16
N VAL A 191 -0.59 -22.49 3.14
CA VAL A 191 -0.93 -23.92 3.14
C VAL A 191 -2.44 -24.13 3.00
N ARG A 192 -3.26 -23.28 3.62
CA ARG A 192 -4.73 -23.33 3.48
C ARG A 192 -5.19 -23.16 2.02
N THR A 193 -4.49 -22.34 1.23
CA THR A 193 -4.81 -22.19 -0.21
C THR A 193 -4.45 -23.48 -0.96
N ILE A 194 -3.36 -24.13 -0.59
CA ILE A 194 -2.95 -25.41 -1.18
C ILE A 194 -3.94 -26.53 -0.83
N ASP A 195 -4.40 -26.60 0.42
CA ASP A 195 -5.40 -27.59 0.85
C ASP A 195 -6.72 -27.41 0.06
N ARG A 196 -7.13 -26.17 -0.19
CA ARG A 196 -8.30 -25.90 -1.05
C ARG A 196 -8.06 -26.31 -2.50
N ALA A 197 -6.84 -26.12 -3.03
CA ALA A 197 -6.49 -26.55 -4.38
C ALA A 197 -6.47 -28.10 -4.50
N ILE A 198 -6.02 -28.80 -3.47
CA ILE A 198 -6.08 -30.25 -3.41
C ILE A 198 -7.54 -30.71 -3.45
N ALA A 199 -8.39 -30.15 -2.59
CA ALA A 199 -9.82 -30.49 -2.56
C ALA A 199 -10.51 -30.20 -3.91
N GLU A 200 -10.19 -29.06 -4.54
CA GLU A 200 -10.70 -28.72 -5.87
C GLU A 200 -10.30 -29.75 -6.94
N CYS A 201 -9.04 -30.17 -6.97
CA CYS A 201 -8.55 -31.16 -7.93
C CYS A 201 -9.11 -32.57 -7.68
N GLU A 202 -9.43 -32.94 -6.44
CA GLU A 202 -10.05 -34.23 -6.08
C GLU A 202 -11.50 -34.34 -6.60
N GLU A 203 -12.20 -33.23 -6.75
CA GLU A 203 -13.58 -33.18 -7.28
C GLU A 203 -13.62 -33.24 -8.81
N VAL A 204 -12.49 -33.08 -9.50
CA VAL A 204 -12.43 -33.03 -10.97
C VAL A 204 -12.19 -34.41 -11.57
N ASP A 205 -13.09 -34.85 -12.44
CA ASP A 205 -12.95 -36.10 -13.21
C ASP A 205 -12.07 -35.88 -14.47
N ASP A 206 -10.76 -35.67 -14.23
CA ASP A 206 -9.73 -35.55 -15.28
C ASP A 206 -8.48 -36.35 -14.86
N ALA A 207 -8.10 -37.34 -15.68
CA ALA A 207 -6.95 -38.19 -15.39
C ALA A 207 -5.62 -37.43 -15.19
N ARG A 208 -5.53 -36.18 -15.69
CA ARG A 208 -4.35 -35.32 -15.55
C ARG A 208 -4.21 -34.71 -14.15
N THR A 209 -5.28 -34.65 -13.36
CA THR A 209 -5.26 -34.09 -11.99
C THR A 209 -4.34 -34.88 -11.05
N GLY A 210 -4.10 -36.18 -11.31
CA GLY A 210 -3.23 -37.00 -10.48
C GLY A 210 -1.81 -36.43 -10.35
N ALA A 211 -1.21 -35.92 -11.43
CA ALA A 211 0.11 -35.29 -11.37
C ALA A 211 0.08 -33.94 -10.61
N VAL A 212 -1.01 -33.17 -10.79
CA VAL A 212 -1.20 -31.90 -10.09
C VAL A 212 -1.40 -32.11 -8.60
N LEU A 213 -2.17 -33.13 -8.19
CA LEU A 213 -2.34 -33.51 -6.79
C LEU A 213 -1.01 -33.88 -6.13
N GLN A 214 -0.15 -34.62 -6.83
CA GLN A 214 1.19 -34.96 -6.34
C GLN A 214 2.04 -33.70 -6.15
N LEU A 215 2.02 -32.76 -7.10
CA LEU A 215 2.69 -31.47 -6.97
C LEU A 215 2.18 -30.67 -5.76
N LEU A 216 0.87 -30.50 -5.64
CA LEU A 216 0.25 -29.74 -4.54
C LEU A 216 0.58 -30.34 -3.18
N ALA A 217 0.50 -31.68 -3.06
CA ALA A 217 0.86 -32.37 -1.82
C ALA A 217 2.34 -32.19 -1.47
N ALA A 218 3.24 -32.30 -2.46
CA ALA A 218 4.68 -32.09 -2.26
C ALA A 218 4.97 -30.64 -1.86
N VAL A 219 4.37 -29.63 -2.51
CA VAL A 219 4.53 -28.19 -2.14
C VAL A 219 4.08 -27.95 -0.71
N ARG A 220 2.90 -28.47 -0.31
CA ARG A 220 2.40 -28.36 1.06
C ARG A 220 3.37 -28.95 2.08
N GLU A 221 3.85 -30.17 1.81
CA GLU A 221 4.80 -30.89 2.67
C GLU A 221 6.11 -30.09 2.81
N GLN A 222 6.69 -29.63 1.70
CA GLN A 222 7.96 -28.91 1.72
C GLN A 222 7.84 -27.56 2.46
N ILE A 223 6.79 -26.77 2.22
CA ILE A 223 6.59 -25.52 2.96
C ILE A 223 6.50 -25.80 4.47
N THR A 224 5.69 -26.77 4.87
CA THR A 224 5.52 -27.12 6.28
C THR A 224 6.81 -27.60 6.91
N ALA A 225 7.50 -28.56 6.27
CA ALA A 225 8.73 -29.16 6.79
C ALA A 225 9.87 -28.15 6.89
N GLN A 226 10.08 -27.32 5.87
CA GLN A 226 11.16 -26.33 5.85
C GLN A 226 10.95 -25.24 6.90
N VAL A 227 9.70 -24.79 7.12
CA VAL A 227 9.38 -23.81 8.16
C VAL A 227 9.48 -24.44 9.54
N ASP A 228 8.94 -25.62 9.74
CA ASP A 228 8.90 -26.29 11.04
C ASP A 228 10.28 -26.62 11.60
N VAL A 229 11.25 -26.93 10.75
CA VAL A 229 12.64 -27.19 11.17
C VAL A 229 13.33 -25.96 11.74
N GLN A 230 12.90 -24.76 11.32
CA GLN A 230 13.52 -23.51 11.74
C GLN A 230 12.91 -22.91 13.02
N VAL A 231 11.75 -23.41 13.46
CA VAL A 231 11.00 -22.83 14.60
C VAL A 231 11.17 -23.69 15.84
N ASP A 232 11.76 -23.15 16.89
CA ASP A 232 11.96 -23.87 18.15
C ASP A 232 10.68 -23.94 19.02
N ALA A 233 10.74 -24.72 20.11
CA ALA A 233 9.61 -24.95 21.00
C ALA A 233 9.19 -23.64 21.73
N THR A 234 10.12 -22.74 21.99
CA THR A 234 9.85 -21.46 22.67
C THR A 234 9.12 -20.53 21.73
N GLU A 235 9.58 -20.40 20.49
CA GLU A 235 8.94 -19.63 19.43
C GLU A 235 7.53 -20.15 19.14
N ARG A 236 7.35 -21.47 19.06
CA ARG A 236 6.01 -22.09 18.90
C ARG A 236 5.05 -21.74 20.05
N SER A 237 5.54 -21.63 21.26
CA SER A 237 4.70 -21.36 22.45
C SER A 237 4.17 -19.92 22.51
N VAL A 238 4.72 -19.01 21.72
CA VAL A 238 4.37 -17.59 21.66
C VAL A 238 3.73 -17.17 20.33
N LEU A 239 3.38 -18.14 19.48
CA LEU A 239 2.67 -17.85 18.22
C LEU A 239 1.31 -17.24 18.53
N ASP A 240 1.02 -16.14 17.85
CA ASP A 240 -0.28 -15.48 17.81
C ASP A 240 -0.89 -15.51 16.41
N GLU A 241 -1.92 -14.74 16.17
CA GLU A 241 -2.58 -14.64 14.86
C GLU A 241 -1.74 -13.89 13.82
N GLN A 242 -0.65 -13.25 14.22
CA GLN A 242 0.25 -12.54 13.31
C GLN A 242 1.29 -13.50 12.72
N TRP A 243 1.68 -13.23 11.48
CA TRP A 243 2.71 -14.02 10.84
C TRP A 243 4.09 -13.74 11.43
N MET A 244 4.72 -14.77 11.97
CA MET A 244 6.15 -14.79 12.30
C MET A 244 6.91 -15.21 11.04
N ASP A 245 7.80 -14.35 10.54
CA ASP A 245 8.66 -14.65 9.39
C ASP A 245 9.75 -15.65 9.82
N VAL A 246 9.99 -16.65 8.98
CA VAL A 246 10.92 -17.74 9.23
C VAL A 246 11.96 -17.77 8.12
N PRO A 247 13.28 -17.71 8.46
CA PRO A 247 14.33 -17.82 7.47
C PRO A 247 14.32 -19.21 6.85
N LEU A 248 14.36 -19.28 5.52
CA LEU A 248 14.57 -20.53 4.83
C LEU A 248 16.06 -20.72 4.51
N PRO A 249 16.63 -21.94 4.66
CA PRO A 249 18.04 -22.18 4.42
C PRO A 249 18.39 -22.00 2.94
N GLY A 250 19.48 -21.30 2.68
CA GLY A 250 20.02 -21.07 1.34
C GLY A 250 20.01 -19.59 0.94
N ARG A 251 21.18 -18.95 0.86
CA ARG A 251 21.31 -17.66 0.19
C ARG A 251 21.46 -17.89 -1.30
N GLY A 252 20.46 -17.50 -2.08
CA GLY A 252 20.48 -17.59 -3.54
C GLY A 252 19.93 -18.88 -4.14
N ASP A 253 19.62 -19.88 -3.32
CA ASP A 253 18.95 -21.12 -3.73
C ASP A 253 17.51 -21.09 -3.21
N ASP A 254 16.58 -21.66 -3.96
CA ASP A 254 15.19 -21.83 -3.51
C ASP A 254 15.05 -23.24 -2.90
N PRO A 255 15.07 -23.38 -1.55
CA PRO A 255 15.05 -24.69 -0.90
C PRO A 255 13.75 -25.46 -1.15
N ILE A 256 12.65 -24.76 -1.47
CA ILE A 256 11.37 -25.38 -1.80
C ILE A 256 11.44 -25.98 -3.20
N LEU A 257 11.90 -25.22 -4.20
CA LEU A 257 12.04 -25.71 -5.58
C LEU A 257 13.08 -26.85 -5.67
N ASP A 258 14.19 -26.73 -4.95
CA ASP A 258 15.22 -27.78 -4.92
C ASP A 258 14.69 -29.08 -4.29
N ALA A 259 13.94 -28.98 -3.19
CA ALA A 259 13.30 -30.14 -2.58
C ALA A 259 12.22 -30.75 -3.48
N LEU A 260 11.44 -29.94 -4.19
CA LEU A 260 10.45 -30.44 -5.16
C LEU A 260 11.11 -31.18 -6.32
N ARG A 261 12.21 -30.66 -6.85
CA ARG A 261 12.99 -31.31 -7.93
C ARG A 261 13.66 -32.64 -7.49
N ALA A 262 14.01 -32.73 -6.22
CA ALA A 262 14.58 -33.95 -5.64
C ALA A 262 13.52 -35.02 -5.34
N THR A 263 12.24 -34.68 -5.39
CA THR A 263 11.14 -35.60 -5.08
C THR A 263 10.78 -36.44 -6.29
N GLU A 264 10.87 -37.77 -6.18
CA GLU A 264 10.48 -38.69 -7.27
C GLU A 264 9.01 -38.60 -7.68
N ALA A 265 8.13 -38.10 -6.77
CA ALA A 265 6.71 -37.94 -7.03
C ALA A 265 6.42 -36.82 -8.05
N VAL A 266 7.34 -35.85 -8.26
CA VAL A 266 7.17 -34.73 -9.19
C VAL A 266 8.36 -34.66 -10.17
N PRO A 267 8.46 -35.59 -11.13
CA PRO A 267 9.65 -35.69 -11.97
C PRO A 267 9.91 -34.50 -12.92
N ALA A 268 8.92 -33.67 -13.15
CA ALA A 268 9.01 -32.52 -14.06
C ALA A 268 8.23 -31.31 -13.50
N VAL A 269 8.79 -30.65 -12.47
CA VAL A 269 8.12 -29.57 -11.74
C VAL A 269 7.55 -28.50 -12.68
N ALA A 270 8.35 -27.92 -13.58
CA ALA A 270 7.90 -26.85 -14.48
C ALA A 270 6.74 -27.31 -15.39
N ALA A 271 6.84 -28.49 -16.00
CA ALA A 271 5.77 -29.02 -16.86
C ALA A 271 4.48 -29.34 -16.05
N THR A 272 4.62 -29.77 -14.79
CA THR A 272 3.47 -30.03 -13.93
C THR A 272 2.82 -28.72 -13.45
N VAL A 273 3.60 -27.66 -13.22
CA VAL A 273 3.06 -26.31 -12.95
C VAL A 273 2.29 -25.77 -14.15
N GLU A 274 2.81 -25.93 -15.37
CA GLU A 274 2.10 -25.56 -16.59
C GLU A 274 0.78 -26.31 -16.74
N LEU A 275 0.77 -27.60 -16.46
CA LEU A 275 -0.45 -28.41 -16.44
C LEU A 275 -1.46 -27.91 -15.39
N ALA A 276 -0.97 -27.56 -14.18
CA ALA A 276 -1.82 -27.00 -13.13
C ALA A 276 -2.42 -25.64 -13.50
N LEU A 277 -1.67 -24.79 -14.24
CA LEU A 277 -2.18 -23.53 -14.80
C LEU A 277 -3.31 -23.79 -15.80
N GLN A 278 -3.17 -24.79 -16.67
CA GLN A 278 -4.20 -25.14 -17.65
C GLN A 278 -5.48 -25.67 -16.97
N ILE A 279 -5.34 -26.58 -16.03
CA ILE A 279 -6.47 -27.16 -15.27
C ILE A 279 -7.16 -26.06 -14.45
N GLY A 280 -6.37 -25.33 -13.66
CA GLY A 280 -6.90 -24.25 -12.82
C GLY A 280 -7.56 -23.13 -13.64
N GLY A 281 -7.03 -22.79 -14.82
CA GLY A 281 -7.63 -21.86 -15.75
C GLY A 281 -8.99 -22.31 -16.29
N ASN A 282 -9.11 -23.60 -16.62
CA ASN A 282 -10.39 -24.19 -17.05
C ASN A 282 -11.44 -24.19 -15.94
N LEU A 283 -11.03 -24.47 -14.70
CA LEU A 283 -11.92 -24.44 -13.52
C LEU A 283 -12.36 -23.01 -13.20
N ASP A 284 -11.44 -22.05 -13.23
CA ASP A 284 -11.75 -20.65 -13.00
C ASP A 284 -12.75 -20.11 -14.05
N ALA A 285 -12.57 -20.50 -15.33
CA ALA A 285 -13.52 -20.19 -16.39
C ALA A 285 -14.89 -20.88 -16.21
N ALA A 286 -14.91 -22.08 -15.63
CA ALA A 286 -16.17 -22.74 -15.29
C ALA A 286 -16.91 -22.02 -14.15
N TYR A 287 -16.20 -21.55 -13.13
CA TYR A 287 -16.77 -20.72 -12.06
C TYR A 287 -17.30 -19.39 -12.57
N ASP A 288 -16.62 -18.76 -13.54
CA ASP A 288 -17.11 -17.56 -14.21
C ASP A 288 -18.48 -17.82 -14.86
N ARG A 289 -18.58 -18.88 -15.67
CA ARG A 289 -19.83 -19.23 -16.36
C ARG A 289 -20.97 -19.57 -15.38
N ALA A 290 -20.69 -20.29 -14.30
CA ALA A 290 -21.65 -20.62 -13.28
C ALA A 290 -22.20 -19.35 -12.59
N TYR A 291 -21.30 -18.42 -12.23
CA TYR A 291 -21.68 -17.14 -11.65
C TYR A 291 -22.49 -16.28 -12.63
N GLN A 292 -22.04 -16.16 -13.88
CA GLN A 292 -22.77 -15.44 -14.93
C GLN A 292 -24.19 -15.99 -15.13
N ARG A 293 -24.38 -17.30 -15.13
CA ARG A 293 -25.71 -17.93 -15.24
C ARG A 293 -26.57 -17.80 -14.00
N GLY A 294 -26.06 -17.24 -12.90
CA GLY A 294 -26.79 -17.11 -11.63
C GLY A 294 -26.90 -18.42 -10.85
N GLU A 295 -26.10 -19.44 -11.18
CA GLU A 295 -26.06 -20.73 -10.47
C GLU A 295 -25.40 -20.57 -9.08
N THR A 296 -24.58 -19.54 -8.90
CA THR A 296 -23.95 -19.18 -7.63
C THR A 296 -24.18 -17.71 -7.32
N SER A 297 -24.30 -17.38 -6.03
CA SER A 297 -24.46 -16.00 -5.54
C SER A 297 -23.14 -15.21 -5.46
N THR A 298 -22.01 -15.92 -5.43
CA THR A 298 -20.65 -15.34 -5.39
C THR A 298 -19.77 -16.04 -6.41
N ARG A 299 -18.88 -15.27 -7.04
CA ARG A 299 -17.92 -15.83 -7.98
C ARG A 299 -16.75 -16.47 -7.22
N GLN A 300 -16.56 -17.75 -7.41
CA GLN A 300 -15.42 -18.47 -6.86
C GLN A 300 -14.16 -18.23 -7.71
N THR A 301 -13.00 -18.29 -7.06
CA THR A 301 -11.70 -18.27 -7.74
C THR A 301 -11.04 -19.62 -7.57
N SER A 302 -10.49 -20.19 -8.64
CA SER A 302 -9.79 -21.48 -8.55
C SER A 302 -8.54 -21.36 -7.66
N PRO A 303 -8.49 -22.06 -6.51
CA PRO A 303 -7.28 -22.15 -5.71
C PRO A 303 -6.16 -22.89 -6.45
N THR A 304 -6.47 -23.84 -7.33
CA THR A 304 -5.46 -24.49 -8.19
C THR A 304 -4.77 -23.49 -9.10
N LEU A 305 -5.51 -22.61 -9.76
CA LEU A 305 -4.93 -21.53 -10.56
C LEU A 305 -4.06 -20.59 -9.71
N THR A 306 -4.50 -20.29 -8.50
CA THR A 306 -3.76 -19.41 -7.57
C THR A 306 -2.42 -20.04 -7.16
N VAL A 307 -2.41 -21.32 -6.78
CA VAL A 307 -1.18 -22.03 -6.42
C VAL A 307 -0.25 -22.17 -7.62
N ALA A 308 -0.78 -22.58 -8.78
CA ALA A 308 -0.01 -22.74 -10.00
C ALA A 308 0.63 -21.42 -10.46
N GLY A 309 -0.10 -20.31 -10.39
CA GLY A 309 0.40 -18.96 -10.72
C GLY A 309 1.51 -18.52 -9.76
N PHE A 310 1.44 -18.84 -8.47
CA PHE A 310 2.51 -18.57 -7.53
C PHE A 310 3.78 -19.38 -7.87
N LEU A 311 3.63 -20.68 -8.14
CA LEU A 311 4.76 -21.55 -8.49
C LEU A 311 5.41 -21.17 -9.83
N ASP A 312 4.64 -20.76 -10.82
CA ASP A 312 5.15 -20.24 -12.09
C ASP A 312 6.02 -19.00 -11.87
N GLN A 313 5.56 -18.07 -11.03
CA GLN A 313 6.35 -16.89 -10.68
C GLN A 313 7.57 -17.24 -9.82
N GLN A 314 7.49 -18.23 -8.95
CA GLN A 314 8.64 -18.72 -8.17
C GLN A 314 9.70 -19.32 -9.09
N LEU A 315 9.32 -20.11 -10.10
CA LEU A 315 10.23 -20.62 -11.13
C LEU A 315 10.87 -19.50 -11.95
N ALA A 316 10.09 -18.50 -12.34
CA ALA A 316 10.61 -17.34 -13.07
C ALA A 316 11.56 -16.48 -12.23
N ALA A 317 11.37 -16.46 -10.91
CA ALA A 317 12.17 -15.67 -9.98
C ALA A 317 13.55 -16.26 -9.67
N GLU A 318 13.84 -17.52 -10.02
CA GLU A 318 15.17 -18.13 -9.78
C GLU A 318 16.33 -17.33 -10.43
N ALA A 319 16.04 -16.60 -11.50
CA ALA A 319 17.02 -15.74 -12.16
C ALA A 319 17.18 -14.34 -11.49
N ASP A 320 16.31 -13.98 -10.54
CA ASP A 320 16.33 -12.68 -9.86
C ASP A 320 16.91 -12.81 -8.44
N PRO A 321 18.17 -12.37 -8.21
CA PRO A 321 18.81 -12.50 -6.90
C PRO A 321 18.16 -11.66 -5.80
N TYR A 322 17.20 -10.79 -6.15
CA TYR A 322 16.50 -9.92 -5.22
C TYR A 322 15.11 -10.43 -4.84
N ARG A 323 14.70 -11.58 -5.38
CA ARG A 323 13.44 -12.25 -5.00
C ARG A 323 13.76 -13.53 -4.26
N LEU A 324 13.50 -13.57 -2.97
CA LEU A 324 13.90 -14.63 -2.07
C LEU A 324 12.68 -15.30 -1.43
N PRO A 325 12.69 -16.64 -1.25
CA PRO A 325 11.66 -17.35 -0.51
C PRO A 325 11.78 -17.03 0.99
N VAL A 326 10.67 -16.65 1.61
CA VAL A 326 10.54 -16.44 3.05
C VAL A 326 9.40 -17.29 3.58
N GLY A 327 9.69 -18.12 4.56
CA GLY A 327 8.69 -18.89 5.28
C GLY A 327 7.91 -18.02 6.26
N GLY A 328 6.75 -18.50 6.68
CA GLY A 328 6.00 -17.88 7.76
C GLY A 328 5.14 -18.89 8.50
N ILE A 329 4.96 -18.65 9.79
CA ILE A 329 4.12 -19.47 10.67
C ILE A 329 3.27 -18.56 11.57
N ARG A 330 2.06 -18.98 11.88
CA ARG A 330 1.19 -18.31 12.86
C ARG A 330 0.24 -19.30 13.51
N HIS A 331 -0.40 -18.91 14.61
CA HIS A 331 -1.55 -19.62 15.15
C HIS A 331 -2.81 -19.31 14.30
N ASP A 332 -3.53 -20.36 13.89
CA ASP A 332 -4.85 -20.24 13.25
C ASP A 332 -5.94 -20.54 14.29
N PRO A 333 -6.66 -19.53 14.80
CA PRO A 333 -7.69 -19.76 15.83
C PRO A 333 -8.86 -20.61 15.30
N GLY A 334 -9.08 -20.65 14.00
CA GLY A 334 -10.14 -21.45 13.40
C GLY A 334 -9.88 -22.97 13.42
N ALA A 335 -8.59 -23.35 13.39
CA ALA A 335 -8.15 -24.75 13.43
C ALA A 335 -7.51 -25.12 14.77
N ASP A 336 -7.28 -24.14 15.67
CA ASP A 336 -6.50 -24.28 16.92
C ASP A 336 -5.14 -24.97 16.67
N ALA A 337 -4.47 -24.59 15.59
CA ALA A 337 -3.23 -25.18 15.13
C ALA A 337 -2.33 -24.13 14.45
N ALA A 338 -1.05 -24.46 14.28
CA ALA A 338 -0.15 -23.66 13.47
C ALA A 338 -0.51 -23.79 11.97
N THR A 339 -0.48 -22.67 11.26
CA THR A 339 -0.59 -22.64 9.79
C THR A 339 0.64 -21.97 9.20
N HIS A 340 0.97 -22.31 7.95
CA HIS A 340 2.22 -21.93 7.29
C HIS A 340 1.94 -21.15 6.01
N ARG A 341 2.93 -20.35 5.61
CA ARG A 341 2.97 -19.72 4.28
C ARG A 341 4.37 -19.76 3.69
N LEU A 342 4.43 -19.64 2.40
CA LEU A 342 5.62 -19.28 1.65
C LEU A 342 5.40 -17.91 1.01
N GLU A 343 6.38 -17.04 1.05
CA GLU A 343 6.35 -15.76 0.37
C GLU A 343 7.55 -15.63 -0.55
N LEU A 344 7.34 -15.20 -1.76
CA LEU A 344 8.36 -14.76 -2.68
C LEU A 344 8.59 -13.27 -2.44
N PHE A 345 9.54 -12.96 -1.56
CA PHE A 345 9.79 -11.62 -1.06
C PHE A 345 10.81 -10.87 -1.93
N THR A 346 10.47 -9.65 -2.34
CA THR A 346 11.36 -8.77 -3.10
C THR A 346 12.18 -7.91 -2.13
N THR A 347 13.50 -8.05 -2.16
CA THR A 347 14.40 -7.31 -1.26
C THR A 347 14.78 -5.94 -1.81
N ILE A 348 15.16 -5.85 -3.09
CA ILE A 348 15.54 -4.59 -3.76
C ILE A 348 14.51 -4.26 -4.84
N PRO A 349 13.77 -3.15 -4.70
CA PRO A 349 12.68 -2.81 -5.61
C PRO A 349 13.13 -2.36 -7.01
N ALA A 350 14.42 -2.11 -7.23
CA ALA A 350 14.95 -1.72 -8.55
C ALA A 350 14.60 -2.73 -9.66
N SER A 351 14.40 -4.00 -9.34
CA SER A 351 13.94 -5.02 -10.31
C SER A 351 12.54 -4.71 -10.87
N VAL A 352 11.70 -4.01 -10.10
CA VAL A 352 10.33 -3.61 -10.46
C VAL A 352 10.29 -2.21 -11.07
N THR A 353 11.01 -1.26 -10.46
CA THR A 353 10.92 0.16 -10.81
C THR A 353 11.77 0.52 -12.03
N ARG A 354 12.94 -0.10 -12.20
CA ARG A 354 13.80 0.16 -13.36
C ARG A 354 13.12 -0.07 -14.71
N PRO A 355 12.43 -1.19 -14.96
CA PRO A 355 11.70 -1.39 -16.21
C PRO A 355 10.62 -0.33 -16.44
N LEU A 356 9.85 0.00 -15.40
CA LEU A 356 8.82 1.05 -15.46
C LEU A 356 9.42 2.40 -15.89
N PHE A 357 10.49 2.83 -15.23
CA PHE A 357 11.11 4.13 -15.51
C PHE A 357 11.82 4.18 -16.87
N ALA A 358 12.25 3.03 -17.39
CA ALA A 358 12.85 2.92 -18.70
C ALA A 358 11.80 2.93 -19.85
N GLU A 359 10.57 2.50 -19.58
CA GLU A 359 9.49 2.45 -20.59
C GLU A 359 8.85 3.82 -20.83
N VAL A 360 8.79 4.69 -19.82
CA VAL A 360 8.04 5.94 -19.91
C VAL A 360 8.87 7.10 -20.47
N GLY A 361 8.21 8.10 -21.02
CA GLY A 361 8.86 9.26 -21.61
C GLY A 361 9.67 10.10 -20.64
N ALA A 362 9.18 10.23 -19.38
CA ALA A 362 9.90 10.88 -18.31
C ALA A 362 9.36 10.44 -16.93
N THR A 363 10.21 10.48 -15.91
CA THR A 363 9.82 10.24 -14.52
C THR A 363 10.32 11.36 -13.62
N VAL A 364 9.44 11.90 -12.80
CA VAL A 364 9.75 12.87 -11.74
C VAL A 364 9.39 12.26 -10.40
N LEU A 365 10.37 12.16 -9.51
CA LEU A 365 10.17 11.75 -8.11
C LEU A 365 10.31 12.98 -7.22
N MET A 366 9.31 13.28 -6.42
CA MET A 366 9.35 14.43 -5.50
C MET A 366 8.95 14.03 -4.09
N SER A 367 9.66 14.56 -3.11
CA SER A 367 9.37 14.42 -1.69
C SER A 367 10.22 15.39 -0.88
N ALA A 368 9.72 15.82 0.27
CA ALA A 368 10.49 16.60 1.24
C ALA A 368 11.67 15.82 1.86
N THR A 369 11.62 14.48 1.82
CA THR A 369 12.59 13.59 2.48
C THR A 369 13.34 12.68 1.52
N MET A 370 13.47 13.05 0.22
CA MET A 370 14.11 12.22 -0.80
C MET A 370 15.60 11.95 -0.56
N ARG A 371 16.29 12.86 0.12
CA ARG A 371 17.73 12.70 0.39
C ARG A 371 18.02 11.55 1.35
N PRO A 372 19.14 10.82 1.18
CA PRO A 372 20.22 11.00 0.18
C PRO A 372 19.78 10.58 -1.23
N PHE A 373 20.07 11.40 -2.25
CA PHE A 373 19.63 11.16 -3.62
C PHE A 373 20.33 9.97 -4.28
N ASP A 374 21.61 9.78 -3.99
CA ASP A 374 22.42 8.65 -4.46
C ASP A 374 21.79 7.32 -4.04
N VAL A 375 21.43 7.19 -2.77
CA VAL A 375 20.75 6.01 -2.25
C VAL A 375 19.39 5.79 -2.92
N THR A 376 18.57 6.84 -3.04
CA THR A 376 17.26 6.74 -3.69
C THR A 376 17.37 6.31 -5.15
N ALA A 377 18.34 6.88 -5.88
CA ALA A 377 18.59 6.54 -7.27
C ALA A 377 19.03 5.07 -7.44
N GLU A 378 19.87 4.57 -6.54
CA GLU A 378 20.35 3.18 -6.56
C GLU A 378 19.23 2.20 -6.20
N VAL A 379 18.50 2.45 -5.11
CA VAL A 379 17.39 1.62 -4.63
C VAL A 379 16.27 1.49 -5.65
N LEU A 380 15.97 2.57 -6.38
CA LEU A 380 14.92 2.60 -7.40
C LEU A 380 15.42 2.32 -8.83
N GLY A 381 16.74 2.09 -8.99
CA GLY A 381 17.33 1.76 -10.29
C GLY A 381 17.39 2.90 -11.30
N MET A 382 17.65 4.14 -10.82
CA MET A 382 17.74 5.37 -11.62
C MET A 382 19.13 6.04 -11.46
N PRO A 383 20.25 5.39 -11.81
CA PRO A 383 21.60 5.91 -11.51
C PRO A 383 21.91 7.26 -12.17
N ASP A 384 21.30 7.54 -13.32
CA ASP A 384 21.54 8.75 -14.11
C ASP A 384 20.52 9.88 -13.83
N ALA A 385 19.73 9.77 -12.75
CA ALA A 385 18.72 10.75 -12.42
C ALA A 385 19.29 12.14 -12.10
N VAL A 386 18.72 13.18 -12.68
CA VAL A 386 19.05 14.58 -12.36
C VAL A 386 18.51 14.92 -10.98
N GLN A 387 19.38 15.41 -10.11
CA GLN A 387 19.06 15.70 -8.71
C GLN A 387 18.80 17.19 -8.51
N LEU A 388 17.60 17.53 -8.06
CA LEU A 388 17.19 18.90 -7.76
C LEU A 388 16.84 19.03 -6.28
N SER A 389 17.26 20.12 -5.64
CA SER A 389 16.93 20.40 -4.25
C SER A 389 16.63 21.87 -4.06
N TYR A 390 15.52 22.14 -3.45
CA TYR A 390 15.09 23.47 -3.10
C TYR A 390 15.18 23.66 -1.58
N PRO A 391 15.79 24.74 -1.08
CA PRO A 391 15.82 25.02 0.35
C PRO A 391 14.42 25.40 0.85
N MET A 392 14.15 25.12 2.12
CA MET A 392 12.97 25.64 2.80
C MET A 392 13.05 27.19 2.79
N ARG A 393 11.96 27.82 2.38
CA ARG A 393 11.87 29.30 2.27
C ARG A 393 11.42 29.98 3.55
N PHE A 394 10.97 29.22 4.55
CA PHE A 394 10.49 29.76 5.81
C PHE A 394 11.65 30.19 6.70
N ASP A 395 11.42 31.25 7.46
CA ASP A 395 12.41 31.86 8.35
C ASP A 395 12.97 30.82 9.33
N PRO A 396 14.29 30.59 9.36
CA PRO A 396 14.92 29.66 10.29
C PRO A 396 14.76 30.10 11.76
N ASP A 397 14.58 31.39 12.05
CA ASP A 397 14.39 31.88 13.42
C ASP A 397 13.01 31.50 13.99
N ARG A 398 12.06 31.09 13.13
CA ARG A 398 10.73 30.60 13.55
C ARG A 398 10.74 29.13 13.99
N ARG A 399 11.86 28.45 13.91
CA ARG A 399 12.01 27.07 14.40
C ARG A 399 13.29 26.90 15.20
N ARG A 400 13.21 26.03 16.22
CA ARG A 400 14.39 25.67 17.01
C ARG A 400 14.45 24.15 17.13
N THR A 401 15.57 23.56 16.68
CA THR A 401 15.81 22.12 16.80
C THR A 401 16.75 21.86 17.98
N LEU A 402 16.20 21.27 19.05
CA LEU A 402 16.92 20.93 20.26
C LEU A 402 17.21 19.44 20.30
N THR A 403 18.44 19.05 20.61
CA THR A 403 18.85 17.66 20.81
C THR A 403 19.24 17.47 22.28
N VAL A 404 18.59 16.53 22.95
CA VAL A 404 18.74 16.34 24.42
C VAL A 404 19.40 15.00 24.70
N GLY A 405 20.55 15.02 25.35
CA GLY A 405 21.35 13.85 25.68
C GLY A 405 20.79 13.07 26.86
N THR A 406 19.63 12.43 26.69
CA THR A 406 19.14 11.39 27.61
C THR A 406 19.81 10.05 27.28
N PRO A 407 19.83 9.07 28.22
CA PRO A 407 20.35 7.74 27.90
C PRO A 407 19.70 7.17 26.65
N ALA A 408 20.48 6.52 25.78
CA ALA A 408 19.98 5.95 24.52
C ALA A 408 18.89 4.91 24.78
N LEU A 409 17.69 5.11 24.25
CA LEU A 409 16.52 4.30 24.51
C LEU A 409 16.56 2.96 23.74
N PHE A 410 17.61 2.17 24.00
CA PHE A 410 17.70 0.78 23.56
C PHE A 410 16.70 -0.10 24.33
N GLN A 411 16.43 -1.31 23.85
CA GLN A 411 15.46 -2.21 24.44
C GLN A 411 15.68 -2.46 25.94
N ALA A 412 16.92 -2.58 26.39
CA ALA A 412 17.29 -2.74 27.80
C ALA A 412 16.94 -1.50 28.64
N GLU A 413 17.19 -0.30 28.08
CA GLU A 413 16.96 0.98 28.76
C GLU A 413 15.48 1.37 28.83
N ARG A 414 14.63 0.84 27.96
CA ARG A 414 13.17 1.12 27.98
C ARG A 414 12.50 0.76 29.29
N ARG A 415 13.06 -0.20 30.05
CA ARG A 415 12.53 -0.63 31.36
C ARG A 415 13.29 -0.03 32.54
N ASN A 416 14.31 0.78 32.31
CA ASN A 416 15.07 1.43 33.36
C ASN A 416 14.27 2.62 33.94
N PRO A 417 13.87 2.61 35.25
CA PRO A 417 13.07 3.67 35.83
C PRO A 417 13.76 5.04 35.86
N GLU A 418 15.09 5.09 35.98
CA GLU A 418 15.85 6.35 35.98
C GLU A 418 15.84 6.99 34.60
N THR A 419 16.01 6.19 33.55
CA THR A 419 15.90 6.62 32.15
C THR A 419 14.49 7.13 31.84
N GLN A 420 13.47 6.41 32.28
CA GLN A 420 12.07 6.82 32.11
C GLN A 420 11.79 8.14 32.83
N ALA A 421 12.22 8.29 34.08
CA ALA A 421 12.03 9.51 34.86
C ALA A 421 12.74 10.71 34.19
N THR A 422 13.97 10.52 33.73
CA THR A 422 14.73 11.56 33.01
C THR A 422 13.99 12.02 31.76
N ILE A 423 13.53 11.09 30.94
CA ILE A 423 12.79 11.41 29.69
C ILE A 423 11.46 12.10 30.02
N THR A 424 10.72 11.61 31.04
CA THR A 424 9.45 12.21 31.44
C THR A 424 9.63 13.64 31.92
N THR A 425 10.67 13.92 32.73
CA THR A 425 11.02 15.28 33.19
C THR A 425 11.33 16.19 31.99
N VAL A 426 12.17 15.73 31.05
CA VAL A 426 12.51 16.48 29.83
C VAL A 426 11.25 16.83 29.02
N LEU A 427 10.34 15.88 28.84
CA LEU A 427 9.09 16.10 28.13
C LEU A 427 8.14 17.04 28.87
N ALA A 428 7.96 16.83 30.19
CA ALA A 428 7.12 17.69 31.03
C ALA A 428 7.64 19.15 31.02
N ASP A 429 8.96 19.34 31.16
CA ASP A 429 9.62 20.65 31.06
C ASP A 429 9.38 21.30 29.68
N ALA A 430 9.53 20.54 28.59
CA ALA A 430 9.31 21.07 27.25
C ALA A 430 7.84 21.46 27.03
N ILE A 431 6.90 20.59 27.42
CA ILE A 431 5.47 20.81 27.26
C ILE A 431 4.99 21.97 28.14
N GLY A 432 5.43 22.02 29.40
CA GLY A 432 5.02 23.04 30.35
C GLY A 432 5.32 24.48 29.89
N TYR A 433 6.40 24.67 29.12
CA TYR A 433 6.80 25.95 28.55
C TYR A 433 6.45 26.12 27.07
N THR A 434 5.63 25.23 26.49
CA THR A 434 5.16 25.36 25.12
C THR A 434 3.75 25.99 25.11
N PRO A 435 3.52 27.12 24.45
CA PRO A 435 2.18 27.67 24.25
C PRO A 435 1.44 26.85 23.18
N GLY A 436 0.33 26.23 23.55
CA GLY A 436 -0.46 25.42 22.61
C GLY A 436 -0.14 23.93 22.63
N ARG A 437 -0.51 23.24 21.55
CA ARG A 437 -0.49 21.77 21.46
C ARG A 437 0.91 21.20 21.25
N SER A 438 1.08 19.97 21.73
CA SER A 438 2.35 19.22 21.62
C SER A 438 2.11 17.84 21.01
N LEU A 439 2.96 17.45 20.05
CA LEU A 439 2.89 16.16 19.35
C LEU A 439 4.17 15.35 19.65
N LEU A 440 4.02 14.18 20.28
CA LEU A 440 5.12 13.36 20.76
C LEU A 440 5.15 12.03 20.01
N PHE A 441 6.27 11.72 19.38
CA PHE A 441 6.51 10.47 18.65
C PHE A 441 7.44 9.54 19.41
N PHE A 442 7.03 8.29 19.56
CA PHE A 442 7.75 7.23 20.26
C PHE A 442 8.12 6.07 19.33
N PRO A 443 9.05 5.19 19.73
CA PRO A 443 9.44 4.02 18.92
C PRO A 443 8.33 2.98 18.75
N SER A 444 7.31 2.97 19.61
CA SER A 444 6.17 2.06 19.53
C SER A 444 4.96 2.63 20.27
N TYR A 445 3.78 2.08 20.02
CA TYR A 445 2.56 2.40 20.76
C TYR A 445 2.68 2.08 22.27
N ALA A 446 3.38 0.99 22.62
CA ALA A 446 3.62 0.64 24.02
C ALA A 446 4.46 1.68 24.76
N GLU A 447 5.44 2.30 24.09
CA GLU A 447 6.20 3.41 24.66
C GLU A 447 5.33 4.69 24.72
N ALA A 448 4.54 4.97 23.69
CA ALA A 448 3.62 6.11 23.68
C ALA A 448 2.63 6.03 24.85
N ASP A 449 2.02 4.89 25.10
CA ASP A 449 1.10 4.66 26.21
C ASP A 449 1.79 4.80 27.59
N ARG A 450 2.99 4.23 27.73
CA ARG A 450 3.78 4.33 28.95
C ARG A 450 4.08 5.78 29.33
N TYR A 451 4.64 6.55 28.41
CA TYR A 451 4.99 7.93 28.68
C TYR A 451 3.75 8.83 28.80
N ALA A 452 2.68 8.56 28.06
CA ALA A 452 1.40 9.24 28.27
C ALA A 452 0.86 9.03 29.69
N GLY A 453 0.97 7.81 30.24
CA GLY A 453 0.61 7.51 31.62
C GLY A 453 1.43 8.30 32.64
N GLN A 454 2.73 8.43 32.44
CA GLN A 454 3.62 9.22 33.30
C GLN A 454 3.32 10.72 33.19
N LEU A 455 3.18 11.24 31.98
CA LEU A 455 2.90 12.66 31.71
C LEU A 455 1.55 13.11 32.29
N ARG A 456 0.54 12.25 32.36
CA ARG A 456 -0.74 12.56 33.06
C ARG A 456 -0.57 12.82 34.56
N GLY A 457 0.49 12.31 35.15
CA GLY A 457 0.85 12.58 36.58
C GLY A 457 1.61 13.89 36.77
N GLU A 458 2.27 14.40 35.71
CA GLU A 458 3.14 15.58 35.79
C GLU A 458 2.48 16.85 35.20
N LEU A 459 1.47 16.70 34.32
CA LEU A 459 0.87 17.79 33.57
C LEU A 459 -0.61 17.96 33.91
N GLU A 460 -1.08 19.20 34.00
CA GLU A 460 -2.50 19.54 34.09
C GLU A 460 -3.20 19.56 32.73
N ARG A 461 -2.44 19.38 31.64
CA ARG A 461 -2.92 19.40 30.25
C ARG A 461 -3.53 18.06 29.83
N PRO A 462 -4.53 18.05 28.93
CA PRO A 462 -5.07 16.82 28.35
C PRO A 462 -4.00 16.03 27.60
N VAL A 463 -3.77 14.76 27.99
CA VAL A 463 -2.83 13.85 27.32
C VAL A 463 -3.63 12.77 26.59
N LEU A 464 -3.63 12.85 25.27
CA LEU A 464 -4.24 11.90 24.34
C LEU A 464 -3.20 10.85 23.93
N VAL A 465 -3.66 9.65 23.63
CA VAL A 465 -2.78 8.56 23.23
C VAL A 465 -3.37 7.82 22.03
N ASP A 466 -2.53 7.59 21.03
CA ASP A 466 -2.82 6.74 19.90
C ASP A 466 -2.38 5.29 20.20
N GLY A 467 -3.12 4.32 19.68
CA GLY A 467 -2.86 2.90 19.93
C GLY A 467 -3.44 1.99 18.85
N ALA A 468 -3.11 0.71 18.94
CA ALA A 468 -3.65 -0.29 18.04
C ALA A 468 -5.20 -0.34 18.14
N GLY A 469 -5.88 -0.16 17.01
CA GLY A 469 -7.35 -0.16 16.94
C GLY A 469 -8.03 1.17 17.27
N VAL A 470 -7.28 2.22 17.62
CA VAL A 470 -7.83 3.57 17.79
C VAL A 470 -8.13 4.16 16.40
N GLN A 471 -9.33 4.74 16.26
CA GLN A 471 -9.69 5.42 15.01
C GLN A 471 -8.92 6.74 14.91
N THR A 472 -8.11 6.85 13.88
CA THR A 472 -7.16 7.96 13.67
C THR A 472 -7.87 9.30 13.49
N GLN A 473 -8.96 9.35 12.72
CA GLN A 473 -9.64 10.60 12.38
C GLN A 473 -10.33 11.24 13.59
N PRO A 474 -11.13 10.55 14.41
CA PRO A 474 -11.72 11.11 15.64
C PRO A 474 -10.66 11.56 16.66
N LEU A 475 -9.56 10.82 16.80
CA LEU A 475 -8.47 11.19 17.69
C LEU A 475 -7.79 12.50 17.23
N ARG A 476 -7.57 12.65 15.93
CA ARG A 476 -7.04 13.88 15.33
C ARG A 476 -7.97 15.07 15.58
N GLU A 477 -9.27 14.91 15.34
CA GLU A 477 -10.28 15.96 15.57
C GLU A 477 -10.28 16.39 17.03
N THR A 478 -10.30 15.44 17.96
CA THR A 478 -10.21 15.72 19.41
C THR A 478 -8.93 16.50 19.76
N PHE A 479 -7.79 16.12 19.17
CA PHE A 479 -6.52 16.83 19.39
C PHE A 479 -6.56 18.27 18.87
N LEU A 480 -7.14 18.50 17.71
CA LEU A 480 -7.23 19.83 17.10
C LEU A 480 -8.25 20.75 17.80
N GLU A 481 -9.31 20.19 18.35
CA GLU A 481 -10.34 20.92 19.10
C GLU A 481 -9.92 21.23 20.55
N THR A 482 -8.99 20.44 21.10
CA THR A 482 -8.55 20.60 22.49
C THR A 482 -7.36 21.55 22.57
N ALA A 483 -7.54 22.69 23.25
CA ALA A 483 -6.46 23.62 23.51
C ALA A 483 -5.36 22.98 24.36
N GLU A 484 -4.09 23.25 24.06
CA GLU A 484 -2.93 22.76 24.80
C GLU A 484 -2.83 21.25 24.96
N ALA A 485 -3.56 20.46 24.14
CA ALA A 485 -3.49 19.01 24.17
C ALA A 485 -2.09 18.50 23.86
N VAL A 486 -1.75 17.38 24.49
CA VAL A 486 -0.56 16.58 24.20
C VAL A 486 -1.02 15.28 23.52
N LEU A 487 -0.50 14.99 22.34
CA LEU A 487 -0.79 13.73 21.63
C LEU A 487 0.46 12.85 21.58
N CYS A 488 0.38 11.67 22.17
CA CYS A 488 1.42 10.65 22.15
C CYS A 488 1.08 9.58 21.12
N THR A 489 1.98 9.32 20.17
CA THR A 489 1.80 8.31 19.11
C THR A 489 3.09 7.57 18.77
N SER A 490 3.00 6.49 18.02
CA SER A 490 4.17 5.80 17.45
C SER A 490 4.63 6.48 16.17
N LEU A 491 5.94 6.61 15.96
CA LEU A 491 6.48 7.12 14.69
C LEU A 491 6.15 6.20 13.50
N TRP A 492 5.89 4.92 13.74
CA TRP A 492 5.46 3.94 12.76
C TRP A 492 3.93 3.77 12.69
N GLY A 493 3.20 4.62 13.39
CA GLY A 493 1.75 4.61 13.44
C GLY A 493 1.10 5.34 12.27
N THR A 494 -0.22 5.14 12.12
CA THR A 494 -1.05 5.73 11.05
C THR A 494 -1.12 7.25 11.10
N LEU A 495 -0.99 7.86 12.29
CA LEU A 495 -0.94 9.32 12.45
C LEU A 495 0.35 9.97 11.87
N THR A 496 1.38 9.17 11.60
CA THR A 496 2.64 9.68 11.04
C THR A 496 2.55 9.86 9.52
N GLU A 497 1.70 9.10 8.82
CA GLU A 497 1.49 9.20 7.37
C GLU A 497 0.00 9.36 7.07
N GLY A 498 -0.32 10.10 6.01
CA GLY A 498 -1.69 10.23 5.50
C GLY A 498 -2.63 11.12 6.31
N VAL A 499 -2.17 11.69 7.45
CA VAL A 499 -2.97 12.62 8.25
C VAL A 499 -2.34 14.01 8.19
N SER A 500 -3.06 14.97 7.63
CA SER A 500 -2.64 16.36 7.65
C SER A 500 -2.94 16.99 9.02
N PHE A 501 -1.93 17.61 9.61
CA PHE A 501 -2.09 18.52 10.76
C PHE A 501 -1.90 19.93 10.21
N ASP A 502 -2.97 20.48 9.61
CA ASP A 502 -2.92 21.77 8.97
C ASP A 502 -2.91 22.89 10.00
N ASP A 503 -2.37 24.02 9.62
CA ASP A 503 -2.31 25.33 10.31
C ASP A 503 -2.33 25.30 11.84
N ASP A 504 -1.21 25.67 12.46
CA ASP A 504 -1.09 25.86 13.92
C ASP A 504 -1.40 24.60 14.78
N ALA A 505 -1.31 23.41 14.17
CA ALA A 505 -1.72 22.17 14.82
C ALA A 505 -0.87 21.83 16.05
N ALA A 506 0.44 22.14 16.03
CA ALA A 506 1.34 21.90 17.17
C ALA A 506 2.47 22.94 17.22
N ARG A 507 2.84 23.36 18.44
CA ARG A 507 3.98 24.25 18.71
C ARG A 507 5.22 23.48 19.16
N LEU A 508 5.05 22.25 19.64
CA LEU A 508 6.13 21.34 19.99
C LEU A 508 5.95 20.03 19.25
N VAL A 509 7.00 19.57 18.56
CA VAL A 509 7.10 18.18 18.11
C VAL A 509 8.31 17.55 18.75
N ALA A 510 8.12 16.44 19.47
CA ALA A 510 9.20 15.68 20.08
C ALA A 510 9.30 14.28 19.48
N VAL A 511 10.53 13.83 19.21
CA VAL A 511 10.84 12.44 18.87
C VAL A 511 11.67 11.86 19.99
N VAL A 512 11.13 10.85 20.66
CA VAL A 512 11.72 10.22 21.86
C VAL A 512 12.37 8.90 21.45
N GLY A 513 13.65 8.75 21.76
CA GLY A 513 14.45 7.62 21.30
C GLY A 513 14.70 7.69 19.79
N VAL A 514 15.48 6.73 19.27
CA VAL A 514 15.61 6.52 17.82
C VAL A 514 14.69 5.38 17.43
N PRO A 515 13.64 5.65 16.65
CA PRO A 515 12.62 4.67 16.32
C PRO A 515 13.07 3.78 15.16
N TYR A 516 14.10 2.95 15.39
CA TYR A 516 14.48 1.95 14.39
C TYR A 516 13.32 0.99 14.12
N PRO A 517 13.10 0.59 12.86
CA PRO A 517 12.12 -0.43 12.53
C PRO A 517 12.47 -1.74 13.22
N HIS A 518 11.47 -2.57 13.47
CA HIS A 518 11.70 -3.91 14.00
C HIS A 518 12.62 -4.69 13.03
N LEU A 519 13.69 -5.28 13.56
CA LEU A 519 14.64 -6.09 12.79
C LEU A 519 14.07 -7.49 12.54
N SER A 520 12.98 -7.56 11.79
CA SER A 520 12.39 -8.81 11.33
C SER A 520 13.32 -9.55 10.37
N GLU A 521 13.05 -10.81 10.09
CA GLU A 521 13.81 -11.59 9.11
C GLU A 521 13.80 -10.92 7.72
N ARG A 522 12.67 -10.40 7.28
CA ARG A 522 12.61 -9.62 6.02
C ARG A 522 13.58 -8.45 6.02
N ARG A 523 13.68 -7.73 7.13
CA ARG A 523 14.60 -6.60 7.25
C ARG A 523 16.06 -7.05 7.16
N ARG A 524 16.39 -8.21 7.74
CA ARG A 524 17.73 -8.81 7.63
C ARG A 524 18.05 -9.23 6.20
N LEU A 525 17.06 -9.81 5.49
CA LEU A 525 17.23 -10.15 4.06
C LEU A 525 17.45 -8.91 3.20
N VAL A 526 16.72 -7.83 3.45
CA VAL A 526 16.92 -6.54 2.76
C VAL A 526 18.32 -5.99 3.06
N GLN A 527 18.79 -6.02 4.32
CA GLN A 527 20.15 -5.63 4.67
C GLN A 527 21.19 -6.46 3.90
N ALA A 528 21.06 -7.78 3.94
CA ALA A 528 21.99 -8.68 3.26
C ALA A 528 22.00 -8.46 1.73
N ALA A 529 20.84 -8.15 1.14
CA ALA A 529 20.74 -7.86 -0.28
C ALA A 529 21.46 -6.54 -0.65
N TYR A 530 21.33 -5.50 0.16
CA TYR A 530 22.04 -4.24 -0.07
C TYR A 530 23.55 -4.37 0.19
N ASP A 531 23.99 -5.12 1.23
CA ASP A 531 25.40 -5.40 1.46
C ASP A 531 26.04 -6.14 0.27
N ALA A 532 25.29 -7.00 -0.40
CA ALA A 532 25.76 -7.72 -1.58
C ALA A 532 25.72 -6.85 -2.87
N ALA A 533 24.72 -6.00 -3.02
CA ALA A 533 24.52 -5.20 -4.24
C ALA A 533 25.41 -3.95 -4.27
N VAL A 534 25.67 -3.32 -3.11
CA VAL A 534 26.34 -2.02 -2.98
C VAL A 534 27.77 -2.22 -2.46
N SER A 535 28.66 -2.67 -3.32
CA SER A 535 30.02 -3.08 -2.95
C SER A 535 30.93 -1.93 -2.50
N HIS A 536 30.57 -0.69 -2.76
CA HIS A 536 31.36 0.49 -2.39
C HIS A 536 31.08 1.04 -0.98
N ASP A 537 29.98 0.59 -0.34
CA ASP A 537 29.58 0.96 1.01
C ASP A 537 29.47 -0.32 1.89
N PRO A 538 30.42 -0.58 2.79
CA PRO A 538 30.43 -1.79 3.60
C PRO A 538 29.27 -1.87 4.61
N ASP A 539 28.63 -0.75 4.91
CA ASP A 539 27.49 -0.64 5.83
C ASP A 539 26.15 -0.42 5.08
N ALA A 540 26.11 -0.67 3.77
CA ALA A 540 24.97 -0.40 2.91
C ALA A 540 23.68 -1.05 3.44
N GLY A 541 23.74 -2.29 3.90
CA GLY A 541 22.58 -3.00 4.44
C GLY A 541 21.95 -2.27 5.62
N TRP A 542 22.72 -1.87 6.60
CA TRP A 542 22.22 -1.08 7.73
C TRP A 542 21.73 0.28 7.29
N ARG A 543 22.54 0.98 6.51
CA ARG A 543 22.26 2.34 6.06
C ARG A 543 20.98 2.44 5.24
N TYR A 544 20.79 1.55 4.26
CA TYR A 544 19.66 1.61 3.33
C TYR A 544 18.39 1.01 3.91
N ALA A 545 18.51 -0.09 4.64
CA ALA A 545 17.34 -0.80 5.18
C ALA A 545 16.84 -0.29 6.54
N VAL A 546 17.69 0.40 7.32
CA VAL A 546 17.37 0.79 8.71
C VAL A 546 17.54 2.28 8.94
N GLU A 547 18.75 2.80 8.71
CA GLU A 547 19.12 4.16 9.12
C GLU A 547 18.39 5.23 8.31
N ILE A 548 18.49 5.20 6.99
CA ILE A 548 17.86 6.19 6.10
C ILE A 548 16.33 6.20 6.24
N PRO A 549 15.62 5.07 6.22
CA PRO A 549 14.18 5.04 6.49
C PRO A 549 13.81 5.65 7.84
N THR A 550 14.60 5.37 8.89
CA THR A 550 14.38 5.94 10.22
C THR A 550 14.53 7.46 10.20
N VAL A 551 15.62 7.97 9.63
CA VAL A 551 15.87 9.42 9.55
C VAL A 551 14.81 10.13 8.69
N ARG A 552 14.36 9.53 7.59
CA ARG A 552 13.25 10.06 6.77
C ARG A 552 11.97 10.22 7.60
N ARG A 553 11.59 9.21 8.39
CA ARG A 553 10.43 9.26 9.28
C ARG A 553 10.56 10.34 10.35
N ILE A 554 11.74 10.46 10.98
CA ILE A 554 11.99 11.52 11.96
C ILE A 554 11.84 12.90 11.31
N ARG A 555 12.42 13.10 10.13
CA ARG A 555 12.31 14.37 9.38
C ARG A 555 10.88 14.72 9.01
N GLN A 556 10.06 13.73 8.62
CA GLN A 556 8.62 13.90 8.38
C GLN A 556 7.88 14.36 9.64
N ALA A 557 8.16 13.72 10.78
CA ALA A 557 7.58 14.13 12.06
C ALA A 557 7.97 15.58 12.42
N LEU A 558 9.26 15.93 12.32
CA LEU A 558 9.75 17.28 12.58
C LEU A 558 9.19 18.34 11.60
N GLY A 559 8.88 17.94 10.39
CA GLY A 559 8.29 18.80 9.35
C GLY A 559 6.86 19.25 9.66
N ARG A 560 6.20 18.67 10.66
CA ARG A 560 4.82 19.01 11.02
C ARG A 560 4.66 20.34 11.76
N ILE A 561 5.74 20.96 12.20
CA ILE A 561 5.70 22.26 12.90
C ILE A 561 5.58 23.44 11.95
N ILE A 562 6.30 23.44 10.83
CA ILE A 562 6.42 24.58 9.92
C ILE A 562 5.84 24.16 8.57
N ARG A 563 4.67 24.69 8.22
CA ARG A 563 3.98 24.50 6.94
C ARG A 563 3.71 25.81 6.22
N GLY A 564 3.57 26.88 6.99
CA GLY A 564 3.31 28.23 6.50
C GLY A 564 4.41 29.22 6.93
N PRO A 565 4.41 30.43 6.34
CA PRO A 565 5.37 31.48 6.69
C PRO A 565 5.20 32.01 8.12
N ASP A 566 4.01 31.87 8.69
CA ASP A 566 3.67 32.38 10.01
C ASP A 566 3.81 31.34 11.14
N ASP A 567 4.04 30.07 10.77
CA ASP A 567 4.24 28.99 11.74
C ASP A 567 5.55 29.16 12.50
N TYR A 568 5.53 28.79 13.78
CA TYR A 568 6.70 28.73 14.62
C TYR A 568 6.58 27.61 15.65
N GLY A 569 7.73 27.03 16.06
CA GLY A 569 7.73 25.97 17.05
C GLY A 569 9.07 25.31 17.32
N VAL A 570 9.06 24.43 18.34
CA VAL A 570 10.23 23.71 18.81
C VAL A 570 10.20 22.26 18.32
N ARG A 571 11.31 21.81 17.75
CA ARG A 571 11.61 20.43 17.41
C ARG A 571 12.52 19.83 18.46
N LEU A 572 12.10 18.79 19.13
CA LEU A 572 12.84 18.19 20.23
C LEU A 572 13.23 16.74 19.90
N LEU A 573 14.51 16.44 19.92
CA LEU A 573 15.06 15.10 19.69
C LEU A 573 15.65 14.59 21.03
N VAL A 574 14.98 13.63 21.65
CA VAL A 574 15.27 13.17 23.02
C VAL A 574 15.95 11.80 22.97
N ASP A 575 17.26 11.81 22.83
CA ASP A 575 18.15 10.64 22.90
C ASP A 575 19.60 11.10 22.65
N GLU A 576 20.59 10.56 23.34
CA GLU A 576 22.00 10.93 23.14
C GLU A 576 22.50 10.68 21.71
N ARG A 577 21.94 9.72 20.97
CA ARG A 577 22.30 9.41 19.56
C ARG A 577 22.06 10.56 18.59
N TYR A 578 21.26 11.56 18.95
CA TYR A 578 21.06 12.80 18.19
C TYR A 578 22.09 13.89 18.51
N THR A 579 22.81 13.77 19.60
CA THR A 579 23.76 14.78 20.07
C THR A 579 25.12 14.66 19.37
N ARG A 580 25.97 15.70 19.52
CA ARG A 580 27.37 15.62 19.07
C ARG A 580 28.17 14.57 19.82
N ALA A 581 27.89 14.39 21.13
CA ALA A 581 28.52 13.35 21.92
C ALA A 581 28.17 11.94 21.44
N GLY A 582 26.91 11.72 21.02
CA GLY A 582 26.42 10.45 20.50
C GLY A 582 27.04 10.04 19.15
N MET A 583 27.73 10.93 18.44
CA MET A 583 28.42 10.57 17.19
C MET A 583 29.51 9.51 17.37
N THR A 584 29.94 9.24 18.59
CA THR A 584 30.89 8.17 18.91
C THR A 584 30.27 6.78 19.01
N MET A 585 28.94 6.66 18.88
CA MET A 585 28.20 5.40 19.04
C MET A 585 28.20 4.52 17.76
N GLY A 586 29.07 4.81 16.79
CA GLY A 586 29.25 4.02 15.57
C GLY A 586 27.95 3.99 14.73
N GLN A 587 27.53 2.81 14.31
CA GLN A 587 26.34 2.64 13.47
C GLN A 587 25.01 3.09 14.11
N TYR A 588 25.00 3.30 15.42
CA TYR A 588 23.80 3.79 16.12
C TYR A 588 23.72 5.31 16.21
N ALA A 589 24.77 6.02 15.80
CA ALA A 589 24.77 7.48 15.76
C ALA A 589 23.95 7.97 14.57
N VAL A 590 22.83 8.66 14.83
CA VAL A 590 21.92 9.10 13.74
C VAL A 590 22.12 10.56 13.33
N ARG A 591 22.81 11.38 14.12
CA ARG A 591 23.04 12.79 13.78
C ARG A 591 23.72 12.96 12.42
N GLY A 592 24.66 12.08 12.10
CA GLY A 592 25.43 12.11 10.82
C GLY A 592 24.56 11.96 9.58
N SER A 593 23.45 11.26 9.69
CA SER A 593 22.55 10.89 8.59
C SER A 593 21.53 11.98 8.22
N PHE A 594 21.41 13.01 9.05
CA PHE A 594 20.64 14.20 8.68
C PHE A 594 21.38 15.06 7.65
N PRO A 595 20.67 15.75 6.74
CA PRO A 595 21.28 16.72 5.83
C PRO A 595 22.10 17.78 6.56
N GLN A 596 23.16 18.26 5.93
CA GLN A 596 24.10 19.20 6.56
C GLN A 596 23.43 20.47 7.10
N HIS A 597 22.46 21.02 6.39
CA HIS A 597 21.73 22.22 6.82
C HIS A 597 20.87 21.95 8.06
N GLU A 598 20.21 20.78 8.15
CA GLU A 598 19.44 20.40 9.33
C GLU A 598 20.33 20.14 10.54
N ARG A 599 21.49 19.49 10.33
CA ARG A 599 22.50 19.30 11.40
C ARG A 599 23.04 20.63 11.95
N ALA A 600 23.17 21.62 11.09
CA ALA A 600 23.64 22.95 11.51
C ALA A 600 22.61 23.67 12.42
N GLU A 601 21.33 23.38 12.28
CA GLU A 601 20.25 23.92 13.14
C GLU A 601 20.15 23.19 14.50
N MET A 602 20.77 22.02 14.68
CA MET A 602 20.67 21.22 15.91
C MET A 602 21.52 21.80 17.04
N ILE A 603 20.86 22.15 18.14
CA ILE A 603 21.44 22.70 19.36
C ILE A 603 21.38 21.64 20.44
N ASP A 604 22.55 21.21 20.95
CA ASP A 604 22.63 20.28 22.07
C ASP A 604 22.27 21.00 23.37
N VAL A 605 21.32 20.44 24.11
CA VAL A 605 20.81 21.00 25.36
C VAL A 605 20.91 19.95 26.48
N ASP A 606 21.42 20.37 27.62
CA ASP A 606 21.42 19.54 28.83
C ASP A 606 19.98 19.25 29.28
N PRO A 607 19.63 18.00 29.68
CA PRO A 607 18.29 17.64 30.12
C PRO A 607 17.68 18.61 31.13
N THR A 608 18.47 19.13 32.07
CA THR A 608 18.03 20.08 33.10
C THR A 608 17.76 21.50 32.60
N LYS A 609 18.13 21.80 31.36
CA LYS A 609 18.02 23.13 30.74
C LYS A 609 16.96 23.23 29.65
N VAL A 610 16.24 22.18 29.36
CA VAL A 610 15.24 22.14 28.30
C VAL A 610 14.17 23.22 28.48
N ARG A 611 13.62 23.37 29.69
CA ARG A 611 12.64 24.40 30.03
C ARG A 611 13.11 25.82 29.69
N PHE A 612 14.38 26.14 29.93
CA PHE A 612 14.95 27.46 29.61
C PHE A 612 15.05 27.66 28.10
N ALA A 613 15.50 26.65 27.37
CA ALA A 613 15.65 26.74 25.91
C ALA A 613 14.31 26.92 25.21
N VAL A 614 13.28 26.16 25.63
CA VAL A 614 11.92 26.23 25.08
C VAL A 614 11.28 27.58 25.41
N ARG A 615 11.33 28.01 26.68
CA ARG A 615 10.79 29.29 27.11
C ARG A 615 11.44 30.48 26.38
N THR A 616 12.76 30.47 26.23
CA THR A 616 13.50 31.52 25.51
C THR A 616 13.02 31.64 24.08
N PHE A 617 12.92 30.51 23.36
CA PHE A 617 12.44 30.48 21.99
C PHE A 617 11.04 31.10 21.83
N PHE A 618 10.08 30.65 22.65
CA PHE A 618 8.72 31.19 22.56
C PHE A 618 8.63 32.65 23.04
N THR A 619 9.52 33.12 23.90
CA THR A 619 9.63 34.54 24.23
C THR A 619 10.15 35.35 23.04
N GLU A 620 11.13 34.85 22.31
CA GLU A 620 11.68 35.49 21.11
C GLU A 620 10.66 35.57 19.96
N CYS A 621 9.70 34.61 19.92
CA CYS A 621 8.63 34.56 18.92
C CYS A 621 7.31 35.24 19.36
N ASP A 622 7.31 36.00 20.46
CA ASP A 622 6.07 36.61 21.05
C ASP A 622 4.95 35.58 21.31
N GLY A 623 5.34 34.34 21.62
CA GLY A 623 4.41 33.21 21.79
C GLY A 623 3.59 33.22 23.09
N TYR A 624 3.87 34.15 24.02
CA TYR A 624 3.17 34.28 25.29
C TYR A 624 2.39 35.61 25.36
N PRO A 625 1.11 35.64 25.04
CA PRO A 625 0.29 36.86 25.06
C PRO A 625 0.30 37.60 26.40
N ASP A 626 0.32 36.83 27.51
CA ASP A 626 0.30 37.33 28.88
C ASP A 626 1.69 37.43 29.53
N GLY A 627 2.75 37.31 28.70
CA GLY A 627 4.14 37.24 29.14
C GLY A 627 4.60 35.81 29.45
N PRO A 628 5.94 35.57 29.42
CA PRO A 628 6.50 34.25 29.61
C PRO A 628 6.22 33.72 31.05
N PRO A 629 5.85 32.44 31.21
CA PRO A 629 5.60 31.84 32.51
C PRO A 629 6.86 31.90 33.42
N PRO A 630 6.69 32.00 34.75
CA PRO A 630 7.83 31.96 35.66
C PRO A 630 8.57 30.62 35.51
N ILE A 631 9.86 30.61 35.82
CA ILE A 631 10.64 29.39 35.92
C ILE A 631 10.68 29.01 37.37
N ASP A 632 9.95 27.97 37.72
CA ASP A 632 10.05 27.38 39.08
C ASP A 632 11.43 26.80 39.26
N GLY A 633 12.08 27.10 40.40
CA GLY A 633 13.46 26.81 40.72
C GLY A 633 13.79 25.35 40.96
#